data_656734990ed5ec095722629368091650
#
_entry.id   656734990ed5ec095722629368091650
#
_cell.length_a   1.000
_cell.length_b   1.000
_cell.length_c   1.000
_cell.angle_alpha   90.00
_cell.angle_beta   90.00
_cell.angle_gamma   90.00
#
_symmetry.space_group_name_H-M   'P 1'
#
loop_
_entity.id
_entity.type
_entity.pdbx_description
1 polymer ?
#
loop_
_entity_poly.entity_id
_entity_poly.type
_entity_poly.pdbx_seq_one_letter_code
_entity_poly.pdbx_strand_id
1 'polypeptide(L)'
;MANEGYHEPIAEISNETRDMHRAITSLMEELEAVDWYNQRVDACKDEDLKAILAHNRDEEKEHAAMVLEWIRRKDPTFDKELKDYLFTDKEIAHK
;
A
#
# COMPACT_ATOMS: atom_id res chain seq x y z
N MET A 1 7.65 -8.91 6.19
CA MET A 1 6.44 -9.47 5.59
C MET A 1 5.21 -8.95 6.28
N ALA A 2 4.19 -8.62 5.51
CA ALA A 2 2.95 -8.12 6.08
C ALA A 2 2.26 -9.19 6.92
N ASN A 3 1.55 -8.76 7.96
CA ASN A 3 0.78 -9.67 8.80
C ASN A 3 -0.50 -10.09 8.05
N GLU A 4 -0.65 -11.38 7.84
CA GLU A 4 -1.80 -11.93 7.10
C GLU A 4 -2.80 -12.65 8.01
N GLY A 5 -2.56 -12.59 9.32
CA GLY A 5 -3.40 -13.32 10.28
C GLY A 5 -4.73 -12.66 10.57
N TYR A 6 -5.68 -13.47 10.98
CA TYR A 6 -6.97 -13.01 11.50
C TYR A 6 -6.91 -13.01 13.02
N HIS A 7 -7.60 -12.05 13.64
CA HIS A 7 -7.65 -11.92 15.10
C HIS A 7 -8.95 -12.44 15.69
N GLU A 8 -9.85 -12.95 14.85
CA GLU A 8 -11.10 -13.56 15.26
C GLU A 8 -11.31 -14.84 14.44
N PRO A 9 -12.17 -15.76 14.89
CA PRO A 9 -12.44 -16.97 14.11
C PRO A 9 -12.95 -16.61 12.72
N ILE A 10 -12.32 -17.19 11.70
CA ILE A 10 -12.61 -16.82 10.32
C ILE A 10 -14.08 -17.02 9.95
N ALA A 11 -14.73 -18.01 10.56
CA ALA A 11 -16.14 -18.29 10.30
C ALA A 11 -17.07 -17.15 10.74
N GLU A 12 -16.60 -16.29 11.65
CA GLU A 12 -17.37 -15.15 12.14
C GLU A 12 -17.07 -13.85 11.41
N ILE A 13 -16.17 -13.90 10.43
CA ILE A 13 -15.75 -12.73 9.64
C ILE A 13 -16.51 -12.75 8.32
N SER A 14 -17.17 -11.63 7.99
CA SER A 14 -17.94 -11.51 6.76
C SER A 14 -17.04 -11.56 5.52
N ASN A 15 -17.63 -11.85 4.36
CA ASN A 15 -16.90 -11.83 3.09
C ASN A 15 -16.34 -10.45 2.81
N GLU A 16 -17.07 -9.39 3.14
CA GLU A 16 -16.63 -8.02 2.93
C GLU A 16 -15.37 -7.72 3.75
N THR A 17 -15.34 -8.16 5.02
CA THR A 17 -14.17 -7.96 5.87
C THR A 17 -13.00 -8.83 5.41
N ARG A 18 -13.27 -10.04 4.91
CA ARG A 18 -12.21 -10.89 4.36
C ARG A 18 -11.59 -10.25 3.11
N ASP A 19 -12.41 -9.66 2.25
CA ASP A 19 -11.88 -8.97 1.06
C ASP A 19 -11.10 -7.71 1.46
N MET A 20 -11.59 -6.98 2.45
CA MET A 20 -10.85 -5.81 2.96
C MET A 20 -9.50 -6.25 3.57
N HIS A 21 -9.47 -7.37 4.27
CA HIS A 21 -8.22 -7.94 4.79
C HIS A 21 -7.25 -8.26 3.66
N ARG A 22 -7.73 -8.89 2.59
CA ARG A 22 -6.89 -9.20 1.42
C ARG A 22 -6.33 -7.93 0.81
N ALA A 23 -7.14 -6.90 0.69
CA ALA A 23 -6.70 -5.62 0.13
C ALA A 23 -5.67 -4.93 1.02
N ILE A 24 -5.93 -4.86 2.33
CA ILE A 24 -5.01 -4.21 3.27
C ILE A 24 -3.69 -4.96 3.32
N THR A 25 -3.73 -6.29 3.39
CA THR A 25 -2.51 -7.10 3.40
C THR A 25 -1.72 -6.89 2.12
N SER A 26 -2.39 -6.85 0.97
CA SER A 26 -1.73 -6.60 -0.32
C SER A 26 -1.08 -5.21 -0.33
N LEU A 27 -1.78 -4.20 0.16
CA LEU A 27 -1.23 -2.84 0.23
C LEU A 27 0.02 -2.79 1.12
N MET A 28 -0.04 -3.47 2.26
CA MET A 28 1.11 -3.56 3.16
C MET A 28 2.31 -4.19 2.47
N GLU A 29 2.08 -5.29 1.74
CA GLU A 29 3.14 -5.98 1.00
C GLU A 29 3.72 -5.12 -0.12
N GLU A 30 2.87 -4.39 -0.83
CA GLU A 30 3.34 -3.49 -1.89
C GLU A 30 4.20 -2.35 -1.31
N LEU A 31 3.78 -1.77 -0.19
CA LEU A 31 4.54 -0.71 0.45
C LEU A 31 5.87 -1.23 1.00
N GLU A 32 5.87 -2.43 1.55
CA GLU A 32 7.10 -3.09 2.01
C GLU A 32 8.06 -3.30 0.84
N ALA A 33 7.53 -3.75 -0.29
CA ALA A 33 8.35 -3.95 -1.50
C ALA A 33 8.92 -2.63 -2.00
N VAL A 34 8.14 -1.55 -2.00
CA VAL A 34 8.64 -0.21 -2.38
C VAL A 34 9.82 0.18 -1.50
N ASP A 35 9.69 -0.01 -0.19
CA ASP A 35 10.76 0.32 0.76
C ASP A 35 12.02 -0.49 0.50
N TRP A 36 11.88 -1.79 0.34
CA TRP A 36 13.02 -2.68 0.13
C TRP A 36 13.72 -2.39 -1.20
N TYR A 37 12.98 -2.20 -2.27
CA TYR A 37 13.58 -1.84 -3.57
C TYR A 37 14.25 -0.48 -3.50
N ASN A 38 13.65 0.47 -2.78
CA ASN A 38 14.25 1.79 -2.64
C ASN A 38 15.61 1.74 -1.95
N GLN A 39 15.74 0.91 -0.92
CA GLN A 39 17.01 0.69 -0.25
C GLN A 39 18.03 0.05 -1.18
N ARG A 40 17.61 -0.93 -1.98
CA ARG A 40 18.48 -1.60 -2.93
C ARG A 40 18.97 -0.66 -4.03
N VAL A 41 18.08 0.20 -4.52
CA VAL A 41 18.45 1.21 -5.52
C VAL A 41 19.52 2.14 -4.96
N ASP A 42 19.35 2.57 -3.72
CA ASP A 42 20.27 3.50 -3.08
C ASP A 42 21.66 2.86 -2.87
N ALA A 43 21.69 1.59 -2.51
CA ALA A 43 22.94 0.88 -2.18
C ALA A 43 23.64 0.26 -3.40
N CYS A 44 22.93 -0.02 -4.48
CA CYS A 44 23.47 -0.74 -5.63
C CYS A 44 24.40 0.15 -6.45
N LYS A 45 25.56 -0.38 -6.82
CA LYS A 45 26.55 0.37 -7.60
C LYS A 45 26.63 -0.05 -9.07
N ASP A 46 26.00 -1.16 -9.42
CA ASP A 46 25.91 -1.59 -10.82
C ASP A 46 24.76 -0.83 -11.48
N GLU A 47 25.06 -0.04 -12.50
CA GLU A 47 24.08 0.85 -13.12
C GLU A 47 22.92 0.10 -13.78
N ASP A 48 23.21 -1.02 -14.43
CA ASP A 48 22.16 -1.79 -15.10
C ASP A 48 21.21 -2.43 -14.08
N LEU A 49 21.77 -3.02 -13.02
CA LEU A 49 20.96 -3.61 -11.97
C LEU A 49 20.16 -2.54 -11.22
N LYS A 50 20.78 -1.41 -10.96
CA LYS A 50 20.11 -0.27 -10.28
C LYS A 50 18.89 0.19 -11.08
N ALA A 51 19.00 0.24 -12.42
CA ALA A 51 17.89 0.62 -13.28
C ALA A 51 16.74 -0.37 -13.19
N ILE A 52 17.04 -1.67 -13.15
CA ILE A 52 16.02 -2.71 -13.00
C ILE A 52 15.32 -2.57 -11.65
N LEU A 53 16.11 -2.39 -10.59
CA LEU A 53 15.56 -2.24 -9.24
C LEU A 53 14.67 -1.01 -9.12
N ALA A 54 15.07 0.10 -9.74
CA ALA A 54 14.26 1.33 -9.75
C ALA A 54 12.95 1.12 -10.52
N HIS A 55 13.00 0.41 -11.64
CA HIS A 55 11.80 0.07 -12.39
C HIS A 55 10.84 -0.76 -11.53
N ASN A 56 11.35 -1.79 -10.87
CA ASN A 56 10.53 -2.65 -10.03
C ASN A 56 9.93 -1.87 -8.86
N ARG A 57 10.70 -0.98 -8.24
CA ARG A 57 10.19 -0.11 -7.17
C ARG A 57 9.00 0.71 -7.65
N ASP A 58 9.11 1.31 -8.83
CA ASP A 58 8.07 2.19 -9.35
C ASP A 58 6.83 1.39 -9.78
N GLU A 59 7.01 0.16 -10.26
CA GLU A 59 5.89 -0.73 -10.54
C GLU A 59 5.12 -1.07 -9.25
N GLU A 60 5.83 -1.27 -8.14
CA GLU A 60 5.17 -1.54 -6.86
C GLU A 60 4.36 -0.34 -6.38
N LYS A 61 4.79 0.89 -6.70
CA LYS A 61 4.00 2.09 -6.38
C LYS A 61 2.67 2.10 -7.14
N GLU A 62 2.67 1.68 -8.38
CA GLU A 62 1.44 1.55 -9.16
C GLU A 62 0.52 0.51 -8.54
N HIS A 63 1.06 -0.64 -8.15
CA HIS A 63 0.28 -1.70 -7.51
C HIS A 63 -0.36 -1.21 -6.21
N ALA A 64 0.41 -0.49 -5.40
CA ALA A 64 -0.10 0.09 -4.15
C ALA A 64 -1.25 1.06 -4.43
N ALA A 65 -1.10 1.91 -5.45
CA ALA A 65 -2.12 2.89 -5.81
C ALA A 65 -3.42 2.21 -6.24
N MET A 66 -3.35 1.12 -7.00
CA MET A 66 -4.53 0.39 -7.44
C MET A 66 -5.29 -0.21 -6.25
N VAL A 67 -4.57 -0.83 -5.31
CA VAL A 67 -5.20 -1.42 -4.13
C VAL A 67 -5.82 -0.34 -3.25
N LEU A 68 -5.10 0.77 -3.06
CA LEU A 68 -5.62 1.88 -2.25
C LEU A 68 -6.91 2.44 -2.84
N GLU A 69 -7.00 2.54 -4.17
CA GLU A 69 -8.21 3.01 -4.83
C GLU A 69 -9.38 2.05 -4.60
N TRP A 70 -9.12 0.73 -4.64
CA TRP A 70 -10.14 -0.25 -4.34
C TRP A 70 -10.66 -0.08 -2.90
N ILE A 71 -9.74 0.09 -1.94
CA ILE A 71 -10.09 0.32 -0.54
C ILE A 71 -10.96 1.57 -0.40
N ARG A 72 -10.57 2.64 -1.07
CA ARG A 72 -11.31 3.90 -1.05
C ARG A 72 -12.76 3.70 -1.51
N ARG A 73 -12.95 2.94 -2.58
CA ARG A 73 -14.30 2.71 -3.13
C ARG A 73 -15.17 1.86 -2.22
N LYS A 74 -14.57 1.03 -1.38
CA LYS A 74 -15.31 0.12 -0.49
C LYS A 74 -15.53 0.68 0.91
N ASP A 75 -14.76 1.68 1.31
CA ASP A 75 -14.79 2.21 2.69
C ASP A 75 -15.10 3.71 2.65
N PRO A 76 -16.35 4.12 2.96
CA PRO A 76 -16.74 5.54 2.90
C PRO A 76 -15.94 6.45 3.84
N THR A 77 -15.51 5.95 4.99
CA THR A 77 -14.72 6.74 5.91
C THR A 77 -13.31 6.96 5.36
N PHE A 78 -12.72 5.91 4.80
CA PHE A 78 -11.41 6.01 4.16
C PHE A 78 -11.47 6.96 2.96
N ASP A 79 -12.53 6.87 2.17
CA ASP A 79 -12.77 7.78 1.04
C ASP A 79 -12.77 9.24 1.50
N LYS A 80 -13.49 9.53 2.58
CA LYS A 80 -13.55 10.89 3.14
C LYS A 80 -12.17 11.37 3.58
N GLU A 81 -11.45 10.54 4.32
CA GLU A 81 -10.12 10.92 4.82
C GLU A 81 -9.13 11.13 3.67
N LEU A 82 -9.16 10.29 2.65
CA LEU A 82 -8.27 10.45 1.50
C LEU A 82 -8.58 11.75 0.76
N LYS A 83 -9.87 12.09 0.60
CA LYS A 83 -10.26 13.34 -0.05
C LYS A 83 -9.84 14.57 0.74
N ASP A 84 -9.81 14.46 2.06
CA ASP A 84 -9.42 15.58 2.92
C ASP A 84 -7.91 15.82 2.89
N TYR A 85 -7.10 14.79 2.73
CA TYR A 85 -5.66 14.89 2.90
C TYR A 85 -4.85 14.80 1.60
N LEU A 86 -5.34 14.10 0.59
CA LEU A 86 -4.57 13.89 -0.64
C LEU A 86 -4.75 15.04 -1.63
N PHE A 87 -3.70 15.26 -2.40
CA PHE A 87 -3.68 16.24 -3.51
C PHE A 87 -3.99 17.66 -3.04
N THR A 88 -3.54 18.02 -1.85
CA THR A 88 -3.67 19.37 -1.32
C THR A 88 -2.28 19.89 -0.96
N ASP A 89 -2.18 21.21 -0.81
CA ASP A 89 -0.94 21.86 -0.37
C ASP A 89 -1.09 22.50 1.01
N LYS A 90 -2.21 22.22 1.69
CA LYS A 90 -2.42 22.71 3.06
C LYS A 90 -1.59 21.89 4.04
N GLU A 91 -1.50 22.36 5.28
CA GLU A 91 -0.78 21.66 6.33
C GLU A 91 -1.36 20.26 6.51
N ILE A 92 -0.47 19.24 6.53
CA ILE A 92 -0.91 17.83 6.56
C ILE A 92 -1.53 17.48 7.90
N ALA A 93 -0.83 17.78 8.99
CA ALA A 93 -1.33 17.45 10.31
C ALA A 93 -2.27 18.55 10.81
N HIS A 94 -3.46 18.18 11.23
CA HIS A 94 -4.36 19.12 11.87
C HIS A 94 -4.01 19.24 13.36
N LYS A 95 -4.39 20.36 13.93
CA LYS A 95 -4.08 20.65 15.33
C LYS A 95 -5.26 20.34 16.24
#